data_c65272015ec1129c8db67d12b909ac51
#
_entry.id   c65272015ec1129c8db67d12b909ac51
#
_cell.length_a   1.000
_cell.length_b   1.000
_cell.length_c   1.000
_cell.angle_alpha   90.00
_cell.angle_beta   90.00
_cell.angle_gamma   90.00
#
_symmetry.space_group_name_H-M   'P 1'
#
loop_
_entity.id
_entity.type
_entity.pdbx_description
1 polymer ?
#
loop_
_entity_poly.entity_id
_entity_poly.type
_entity_poly.pdbx_seq_one_letter_code
_entity_poly.pdbx_strand_id
1 'polypeptide(L)'
;MSTLNLPEPIAAYFAAEHHPAALAHCFTPHAVMTDFGHHYAGIDAIKAFLAEASAKYSAISEPIAIEREGGCQLVRTRVTGNFPGSPTMLSYRFRLERGLIATLEITA
;
A
#
# COMPACT_ATOMS: atom_id res chain seq x y z
N MET A 1 2.76 12.07 15.96
CA MET A 1 3.07 10.64 16.15
C MET A 1 1.81 9.81 15.93
N SER A 2 1.92 8.78 15.13
CA SER A 2 0.77 7.92 14.87
C SER A 2 0.46 7.03 16.09
N THR A 3 -0.82 6.93 16.45
CA THR A 3 -1.27 6.03 17.50
C THR A 3 -1.92 4.78 16.91
N LEU A 4 -1.88 4.62 15.58
CA LEU A 4 -2.48 3.47 14.93
C LEU A 4 -1.65 2.21 15.19
N ASN A 5 -2.35 1.15 15.55
CA ASN A 5 -1.75 -0.14 15.77
C ASN A 5 -1.89 -0.99 14.51
N LEU A 6 -0.95 -0.82 13.57
CA LEU A 6 -0.98 -1.52 12.29
C LEU A 6 -0.34 -2.91 12.42
N PRO A 7 -0.90 -3.93 11.77
CA PRO A 7 -0.21 -5.21 11.63
C PRO A 7 1.17 -5.01 11.01
N GLU A 8 2.14 -5.82 11.40
CA GLU A 8 3.54 -5.65 11.01
C GLU A 8 3.77 -5.49 9.50
N PRO A 9 3.22 -6.34 8.62
CA PRO A 9 3.46 -6.17 7.18
C PRO A 9 2.87 -4.88 6.63
N ILE A 10 1.77 -4.39 7.20
CA ILE A 10 1.17 -3.13 6.78
C ILE A 10 2.03 -1.96 7.26
N ALA A 11 2.48 -2.00 8.52
CA ALA A 11 3.38 -0.98 9.03
C ALA A 11 4.67 -0.92 8.21
N ALA A 12 5.22 -2.07 7.86
CA ALA A 12 6.43 -2.15 7.04
C ALA A 12 6.20 -1.58 5.64
N TYR A 13 5.03 -1.82 5.07
CA TYR A 13 4.66 -1.27 3.77
C TYR A 13 4.73 0.26 3.78
N PHE A 14 4.10 0.90 4.75
CA PHE A 14 4.13 2.37 4.84
C PHE A 14 5.51 2.91 5.18
N ALA A 15 6.29 2.19 5.99
CA ALA A 15 7.64 2.60 6.33
C ALA A 15 8.61 2.52 5.14
N ALA A 16 8.34 1.64 4.17
CA ALA A 16 9.19 1.42 3.01
C ALA A 16 8.71 2.15 1.75
N GLU A 17 7.91 3.19 1.91
CA GLU A 17 7.18 3.85 0.82
C GLU A 17 8.02 4.21 -0.41
N HIS A 18 9.25 4.68 -0.22
CA HIS A 18 10.10 5.08 -1.34
C HIS A 18 11.24 4.10 -1.60
N HIS A 19 11.07 2.86 -1.15
CA HIS A 19 12.08 1.82 -1.30
C HIS A 19 11.45 0.58 -1.93
N PRO A 20 11.30 0.55 -3.27
CA PRO A 20 10.59 -0.54 -3.96
C PRO A 20 11.07 -1.95 -3.61
N ALA A 21 12.38 -2.13 -3.42
CA ALA A 21 12.90 -3.44 -3.04
C ALA A 21 12.42 -3.87 -1.66
N ALA A 22 12.39 -2.93 -0.70
CA ALA A 22 11.89 -3.21 0.64
C ALA A 22 10.38 -3.42 0.63
N LEU A 23 9.64 -2.62 -0.16
CA LEU A 23 8.21 -2.79 -0.33
C LEU A 23 7.86 -4.20 -0.84
N ALA A 24 8.66 -4.70 -1.78
CA ALA A 24 8.44 -6.03 -2.35
C ALA A 24 8.49 -7.13 -1.29
N HIS A 25 9.29 -6.96 -0.24
CA HIS A 25 9.41 -7.94 0.84
C HIS A 25 8.18 -8.01 1.74
N CYS A 26 7.26 -7.06 1.63
CA CYS A 26 6.02 -7.06 2.41
C CYS A 26 4.95 -7.98 1.82
N PHE A 27 5.15 -8.46 0.60
CA PHE A 27 4.15 -9.21 -0.16
C PHE A 27 4.47 -10.69 -0.26
N THR A 28 3.41 -11.51 -0.41
CA THR A 28 3.60 -12.92 -0.78
C THR A 28 4.10 -13.00 -2.22
N PRO A 29 4.76 -14.11 -2.64
CA PRO A 29 5.26 -14.23 -4.02
C PRO A 29 4.19 -14.11 -5.10
N HIS A 30 2.97 -14.50 -4.80
CA HIS A 30 1.85 -14.47 -5.75
C HIS A 30 0.83 -13.37 -5.44
N ALA A 31 1.26 -12.36 -4.70
CA ALA A 31 0.37 -11.26 -4.31
C ALA A 31 -0.20 -10.54 -5.53
N VAL A 32 -1.37 -9.96 -5.35
CA VAL A 32 -2.00 -9.13 -6.37
C VAL A 32 -2.26 -7.74 -5.80
N MET A 33 -1.80 -6.73 -6.51
CA MET A 33 -2.07 -5.34 -6.17
C MET A 33 -3.03 -4.78 -7.21
N THR A 34 -4.07 -4.10 -6.75
CA THR A 34 -5.02 -3.42 -7.62
C THR A 34 -5.01 -1.93 -7.29
N ASP A 35 -4.71 -1.10 -8.27
CA ASP A 35 -4.64 0.34 -8.09
C ASP A 35 -5.63 0.99 -9.04
N PHE A 36 -6.74 1.49 -8.47
CA PHE A 36 -7.84 2.10 -9.24
C PHE A 36 -8.25 1.24 -10.44
N GLY A 37 -8.45 -0.06 -10.20
CA GLY A 37 -8.88 -1.01 -11.22
C GLY A 37 -7.79 -1.63 -12.06
N HIS A 38 -6.54 -1.18 -11.93
CA HIS A 38 -5.41 -1.77 -12.64
C HIS A 38 -4.78 -2.86 -11.79
N HIS A 39 -4.64 -4.06 -12.35
CA HIS A 39 -4.15 -5.23 -11.64
C HIS A 39 -2.68 -5.51 -11.93
N TYR A 40 -1.93 -5.77 -10.87
CA TYR A 40 -0.51 -6.17 -10.96
C TYR A 40 -0.37 -7.48 -10.23
N ALA A 41 -0.17 -8.57 -10.97
CA ALA A 41 -0.10 -9.91 -10.41
C ALA A 41 1.35 -10.37 -10.26
N GLY A 42 1.70 -10.81 -9.05
CA GLY A 42 3.03 -11.30 -8.73
C GLY A 42 3.98 -10.21 -8.29
N ILE A 43 5.00 -10.62 -7.56
CA ILE A 43 5.94 -9.68 -6.90
C ILE A 43 6.70 -8.82 -7.90
N ASP A 44 7.06 -9.38 -9.05
CA ASP A 44 7.83 -8.62 -10.05
C ASP A 44 6.99 -7.50 -10.67
N ALA A 45 5.72 -7.76 -10.97
CA ALA A 45 4.82 -6.75 -11.52
C ALA A 45 4.54 -5.66 -10.49
N ILE A 46 4.34 -6.04 -9.22
CA ILE A 46 4.12 -5.10 -8.14
C ILE A 46 5.35 -4.22 -7.93
N LYS A 47 6.52 -4.82 -7.90
CA LYS A 47 7.78 -4.09 -7.72
C LYS A 47 8.02 -3.09 -8.84
N ALA A 48 7.76 -3.49 -10.08
CA ALA A 48 7.92 -2.61 -11.23
C ALA A 48 6.96 -1.42 -11.16
N PHE A 49 5.70 -1.67 -10.79
CA PHE A 49 4.71 -0.60 -10.63
C PHE A 49 5.12 0.38 -9.52
N LEU A 50 5.53 -0.13 -8.37
CA LEU A 50 5.92 0.70 -7.24
C LEU A 50 7.16 1.54 -7.55
N ALA A 51 8.12 0.97 -8.28
CA ALA A 51 9.31 1.70 -8.69
C ALA A 51 8.95 2.84 -9.66
N GLU A 52 8.07 2.58 -10.61
CA GLU A 52 7.61 3.60 -11.57
C GLU A 52 6.86 4.71 -10.86
N ALA A 53 5.96 4.37 -9.95
CA ALA A 53 5.17 5.35 -9.19
C ALA A 53 6.09 6.23 -8.33
N SER A 54 7.08 5.62 -7.68
CA SER A 54 8.04 6.33 -6.83
C SER A 54 8.93 7.28 -7.64
N ALA A 55 9.26 6.91 -8.87
CA ALA A 55 10.05 7.77 -9.76
C ALA A 55 9.23 8.93 -10.30
N LYS A 56 7.92 8.73 -10.49
CA LYS A 56 7.04 9.72 -11.10
C LYS A 56 6.55 10.77 -10.11
N TYR A 57 6.23 10.36 -8.88
CA TYR A 57 5.66 11.26 -7.88
C TYR A 57 6.42 11.18 -6.56
N SER A 58 6.60 12.34 -5.93
CA SER A 58 7.15 12.43 -4.57
C SER A 58 5.98 12.44 -3.60
N ALA A 59 5.38 11.29 -3.37
CA ALA A 59 4.20 11.18 -2.51
C ALA A 59 4.57 10.67 -1.13
N ILE A 60 3.86 11.17 -0.12
CA ILE A 60 3.98 10.71 1.26
C ILE A 60 2.61 10.18 1.67
N SER A 61 2.57 8.95 2.12
CA SER A 61 1.34 8.29 2.57
C SER A 61 1.31 8.21 4.08
N GLU A 62 0.25 8.74 4.66
CA GLU A 62 0.06 8.75 6.11
C GLU A 62 -1.20 7.96 6.47
N PRO A 63 -1.07 6.81 7.13
CA PRO A 63 -2.26 6.08 7.59
C PRO A 63 -2.97 6.89 8.67
N ILE A 64 -4.27 7.06 8.50
CA ILE A 64 -5.09 7.88 9.40
C ILE A 64 -5.97 7.01 10.30
N ALA A 65 -6.54 5.93 9.75
CA ALA A 65 -7.43 5.05 10.49
C ALA A 65 -7.35 3.65 9.93
N ILE A 66 -7.61 2.66 10.78
CA ILE A 66 -7.65 1.27 10.36
C ILE A 66 -8.93 0.62 10.87
N GLU A 67 -9.57 -0.18 10.01
CA GLU A 67 -10.73 -0.97 10.36
C GLU A 67 -10.53 -2.40 9.87
N ARG A 68 -11.09 -3.36 10.61
CA ARG A 68 -11.10 -4.73 10.18
C ARG A 68 -12.44 -5.01 9.51
N GLU A 69 -12.40 -5.54 8.29
CA GLU A 69 -13.59 -5.70 7.47
C GLU A 69 -13.54 -7.05 6.76
N GLY A 70 -14.30 -8.01 7.30
CA GLY A 70 -14.26 -9.39 6.80
C GLY A 70 -12.84 -9.92 6.95
N GLY A 71 -12.16 -10.54 6.21
CA GLY A 71 -10.78 -10.98 6.33
C GLY A 71 -9.75 -9.92 5.94
N CYS A 72 -10.17 -8.66 5.78
CA CYS A 72 -9.29 -7.60 5.29
C CYS A 72 -9.07 -6.51 6.33
N GLN A 73 -7.99 -5.78 6.17
CA GLN A 73 -7.70 -4.57 6.94
C GLN A 73 -7.87 -3.38 5.99
N LEU A 74 -8.78 -2.48 6.33
CA LEU A 74 -9.02 -1.27 5.55
C LEU A 74 -8.31 -0.10 6.22
N VAL A 75 -7.33 0.48 5.54
CA VAL A 75 -6.55 1.61 6.06
C VAL A 75 -6.90 2.87 5.28
N ARG A 76 -7.48 3.84 5.96
CA ARG A 76 -7.71 5.16 5.37
C ARG A 76 -6.39 5.91 5.40
N THR A 77 -5.97 6.42 4.28
CA THR A 77 -4.63 6.97 4.11
C THR A 77 -4.70 8.34 3.45
N ARG A 78 -4.00 9.32 4.04
CA ARG A 78 -3.81 10.62 3.41
C ARG A 78 -2.55 10.56 2.57
N VAL A 79 -2.68 10.89 1.30
CA VAL A 79 -1.56 10.91 0.37
C VAL A 79 -1.31 12.34 -0.08
N THR A 80 -0.12 12.84 0.17
CA THR A 80 0.30 14.20 -0.16
C THR A 80 1.52 14.14 -1.07
N GLY A 81 1.53 14.92 -2.14
CA GLY A 81 2.68 14.92 -3.05
C GLY A 81 2.52 15.92 -4.18
N ASN A 82 3.36 15.78 -5.20
CA ASN A 82 3.41 16.68 -6.35
C ASN A 82 2.50 16.24 -7.51
N PHE A 83 1.43 15.52 -7.19
CA PHE A 83 0.47 15.08 -8.21
C PHE A 83 -0.79 15.97 -8.19
N PRO A 84 -1.54 16.03 -9.30
CA PRO A 84 -2.80 16.77 -9.33
C PRO A 84 -3.80 16.18 -8.32
N GLY A 85 -4.47 17.05 -7.58
CA GLY A 85 -5.45 16.63 -6.58
C GLY A 85 -4.89 16.39 -5.19
N SER A 86 -3.58 16.58 -4.98
CA SER A 86 -2.96 16.47 -3.66
C SER A 86 -3.43 17.60 -2.71
N PRO A 87 -3.66 17.32 -1.40
CA PRO A 87 -3.69 16.00 -0.79
C PRO A 87 -4.98 15.27 -1.08
N THR A 88 -4.95 13.94 -1.00
CA THR A 88 -6.16 13.15 -1.22
C THR A 88 -6.24 12.02 -0.19
N MET A 89 -7.47 11.56 0.08
CA MET A 89 -7.69 10.41 0.96
C MET A 89 -7.95 9.19 0.10
N LEU A 90 -7.21 8.12 0.36
CA LEU A 90 -7.37 6.86 -0.33
C LEU A 90 -7.68 5.75 0.66
N SER A 91 -8.32 4.70 0.16
CA SER A 91 -8.60 3.50 0.92
C SER A 91 -7.65 2.40 0.46
N TYR A 92 -6.89 1.85 1.40
CA TYR A 92 -5.96 0.75 1.15
C TYR A 92 -6.54 -0.47 1.83
N ARG A 93 -6.98 -1.46 1.04
CA ARG A 93 -7.54 -2.71 1.56
C ARG A 93 -6.50 -3.80 1.46
N PHE A 94 -6.04 -4.29 2.61
CA PHE A 94 -5.01 -5.31 2.70
C PHE A 94 -5.62 -6.63 3.14
N ARG A 95 -5.25 -7.72 2.45
CA ARG A 95 -5.50 -9.05 2.94
C ARG A 95 -4.14 -9.70 3.24
N LEU A 96 -3.99 -10.19 4.45
CA LEU A 96 -2.73 -10.76 4.90
C LEU A 96 -2.78 -12.28 4.87
N GLU A 97 -1.62 -12.89 4.60
CA GLU A 97 -1.46 -14.34 4.58
C GLU A 97 -0.07 -14.67 5.08
N ARG A 98 0.01 -15.43 6.16
CA ARG A 98 1.28 -15.85 6.75
C ARG A 98 2.22 -14.69 7.08
N GLY A 99 1.65 -13.60 7.58
CA GLY A 99 2.43 -12.43 7.98
C GLY A 99 2.90 -11.54 6.84
N LEU A 100 2.37 -11.75 5.64
CA LEU A 100 2.68 -10.94 4.46
C LEU A 100 1.40 -10.46 3.78
N ILE A 101 1.53 -9.50 2.89
CA ILE A 101 0.39 -8.97 2.14
C ILE A 101 0.12 -9.87 0.94
N ALA A 102 -1.07 -10.48 0.92
CA ALA A 102 -1.50 -11.33 -0.19
C ALA A 102 -2.23 -10.52 -1.25
N THR A 103 -3.04 -9.53 -0.84
CA THR A 103 -3.68 -8.61 -1.78
C THR A 103 -3.67 -7.21 -1.20
N LEU A 104 -3.58 -6.22 -2.08
CA LEU A 104 -3.71 -4.81 -1.72
C LEU A 104 -4.54 -4.15 -2.80
N GLU A 105 -5.66 -3.55 -2.41
CA GLU A 105 -6.49 -2.77 -3.33
C GLU A 105 -6.51 -1.31 -2.88
N ILE A 106 -6.17 -0.41 -3.80
CA ILE A 106 -6.15 1.03 -3.55
C ILE A 106 -7.28 1.68 -4.35
N THR A 107 -8.15 2.40 -3.65
CA THR A 107 -9.27 3.13 -4.23
C THR A 107 -9.42 4.49 -3.55
N ALA A 108 -10.32 5.30 -4.09
CA ALA A 108 -10.66 6.58 -3.48
C ALA A 108 -11.42 6.40 -2.15
#